data_0305a01800f0799e560d6e9cf22c538b
#
_entry.id   0305a01800f0799e560d6e9cf22c538b
#
_cell.length_a   1.000
_cell.length_b   1.000
_cell.length_c   1.000
_cell.angle_alpha   90.00
_cell.angle_beta   90.00
_cell.angle_gamma   90.00
#
_symmetry.space_group_name_H-M   'P 1'
#
loop_
_entity.id
_entity.type
_entity.pdbx_description
1 polymer ?
#
loop_
_entity_poly.entity_id
_entity_poly.type
_entity_poly.pdbx_seq_one_letter_code
_entity_poly.pdbx_strand_id
1 'polypeptide(L)'
;MYYKEGCATLQTKPQKQVLGILGGLGPAASCYLYQMLIDHTPATCDQDHIDIVISSRASTPDRTAFIMGKSKDDPFAVMEQDGFSLVHYGATVLAIPCNTAHYFYDRLAEALPDRKSV
;
A
#
# COMPACT_ATOMS: atom_id res chain seq x y z
N MET A 1 -27.20 -11.99 0.38
CA MET A 1 -26.38 -10.82 0.72
C MET A 1 -27.26 -9.60 0.98
N TYR A 2 -26.99 -8.90 2.03
CA TYR A 2 -27.73 -7.71 2.37
C TYR A 2 -27.24 -6.50 1.58
N TYR A 3 -28.17 -5.74 1.03
CA TYR A 3 -27.87 -4.57 0.22
C TYR A 3 -28.46 -3.33 0.89
N LYS A 4 -27.63 -2.31 1.10
CA LYS A 4 -28.07 -1.03 1.65
C LYS A 4 -28.28 -0.02 0.55
N GLU A 5 -29.35 0.74 0.64
CA GLU A 5 -29.66 1.77 -0.34
C GLU A 5 -28.52 2.79 -0.50
N GLY A 6 -27.89 3.18 0.61
CA GLY A 6 -26.78 4.12 0.57
C GLY A 6 -25.54 3.64 -0.18
N CYS A 7 -25.48 2.34 -0.50
CA CYS A 7 -24.36 1.75 -1.23
C CYS A 7 -24.62 1.62 -2.73
N ALA A 8 -25.83 1.95 -3.17
CA ALA A 8 -26.23 1.76 -4.57
C ALA A 8 -25.33 2.51 -5.55
N THR A 9 -24.89 3.72 -5.17
CA THR A 9 -24.08 4.58 -6.04
C THR A 9 -22.72 3.99 -6.36
N LEU A 10 -22.19 3.12 -5.49
CA LEU A 10 -20.87 2.53 -5.71
C LEU A 10 -20.87 1.55 -6.87
N GLN A 11 -22.01 0.95 -7.15
CA GLN A 11 -22.14 -0.01 -8.25
C GLN A 11 -22.05 0.65 -9.63
N THR A 12 -22.22 1.97 -9.67
CA THR A 12 -22.16 2.72 -10.93
C THR A 12 -20.78 3.30 -11.21
N LYS A 13 -19.81 3.10 -10.31
CA LYS A 13 -18.44 3.57 -10.55
C LYS A 13 -17.86 2.91 -11.79
N PRO A 14 -17.38 3.71 -12.75
CA PRO A 14 -16.91 3.16 -14.01
C PRO A 14 -15.64 2.32 -13.88
N GLN A 15 -14.85 2.54 -12.82
CA GLN A 15 -13.57 1.89 -12.67
C GLN A 15 -13.25 1.69 -11.20
N LYS A 16 -12.82 0.47 -10.88
CA LYS A 16 -12.46 0.10 -9.52
C LYS A 16 -10.99 0.41 -9.27
N GLN A 17 -10.72 1.13 -8.20
CA GLN A 17 -9.36 1.36 -7.71
C GLN A 17 -9.08 0.44 -6.52
N VAL A 18 -7.86 -0.07 -6.45
CA VAL A 18 -7.41 -0.89 -5.33
C VAL A 18 -6.12 -0.28 -4.78
N LEU A 19 -6.11 0.05 -3.51
CA LEU A 19 -4.92 0.58 -2.86
C LEU A 19 -4.07 -0.57 -2.35
N GLY A 20 -2.81 -0.63 -2.77
CA GLY A 20 -1.82 -1.53 -2.22
C GLY A 20 -0.97 -0.80 -1.19
N ILE A 21 -0.86 -1.34 0.01
CA ILE A 21 0.02 -0.80 1.04
C ILE A 21 1.26 -1.67 1.12
N LEU A 22 2.39 -1.10 0.70
CA LEU A 22 3.70 -1.73 0.84
C LEU A 22 4.17 -1.43 2.26
N GLY A 23 3.84 -2.32 3.17
CA GLY A 23 3.95 -2.09 4.60
C GLY A 23 4.89 -3.05 5.32
N GLY A 24 4.75 -3.06 6.63
CA GLY A 24 5.63 -3.80 7.50
C GLY A 24 6.92 -3.05 7.85
N LEU A 25 7.04 -1.80 7.44
CA LEU A 25 8.26 -0.99 7.49
C LEU A 25 8.16 0.24 8.45
N GLY A 26 7.61 0.23 9.72
CA GLY A 26 7.23 -1.01 10.34
C GLY A 26 5.73 -1.27 10.35
N PRO A 27 5.35 -2.37 10.98
CA PRO A 27 3.97 -2.85 10.94
C PRO A 27 2.96 -1.93 11.63
N ALA A 28 3.34 -1.25 12.69
CA ALA A 28 2.44 -0.34 13.38
C ALA A 28 1.99 0.82 12.49
N ALA A 29 2.89 1.35 11.67
CA ALA A 29 2.56 2.42 10.72
C ALA A 29 1.59 1.93 9.65
N SER A 30 1.74 0.70 9.19
CA SER A 30 0.82 0.09 8.22
C SER A 30 -0.57 -0.08 8.80
N CYS A 31 -0.65 -0.54 10.04
CA CYS A 31 -1.91 -0.69 10.75
C CYS A 31 -2.59 0.67 10.95
N TYR A 32 -1.81 1.66 11.36
CA TYR A 32 -2.33 3.02 11.57
C TYR A 32 -2.88 3.62 10.28
N LEU A 33 -2.17 3.46 9.17
CA LEU A 33 -2.63 3.95 7.88
C LEU A 33 -3.97 3.31 7.50
N TYR A 34 -4.11 2.01 7.68
CA TYR A 34 -5.36 1.32 7.37
C TYR A 34 -6.50 1.87 8.23
N GLN A 35 -6.28 2.04 9.53
CA GLN A 35 -7.29 2.60 10.41
C GLN A 35 -7.68 4.02 9.99
N MET A 36 -6.70 4.85 9.63
CA MET A 36 -6.97 6.20 9.16
C MET A 36 -7.81 6.22 7.89
N LEU A 37 -7.54 5.30 6.97
CA LEU A 37 -8.30 5.20 5.73
C LEU A 37 -9.76 4.84 6.01
N ILE A 38 -9.99 3.95 6.95
CA ILE A 38 -11.36 3.60 7.37
C ILE A 38 -12.04 4.82 8.01
N ASP A 39 -11.36 5.46 8.95
CA ASP A 39 -11.93 6.56 9.72
C ASP A 39 -12.25 7.79 8.88
N HIS A 40 -11.48 8.04 7.84
CA HIS A 40 -11.61 9.22 6.99
C HIS A 40 -12.39 8.97 5.70
N THR A 41 -12.85 7.75 5.48
CA THR A 41 -13.70 7.47 4.32
C THR A 41 -15.15 7.72 4.68
N PRO A 42 -15.85 8.63 3.99
CA PRO A 42 -17.27 8.86 4.25
C PRO A 42 -18.08 7.66 3.75
N ALA A 43 -18.39 6.75 4.66
CA ALA A 43 -19.04 5.49 4.33
C ALA A 43 -20.28 5.26 5.18
N THR A 44 -21.34 4.71 4.57
CA THR A 44 -22.54 4.30 5.26
C THR A 44 -22.70 2.78 5.30
N CYS A 45 -21.85 2.07 4.56
CA CYS A 45 -21.81 0.60 4.54
C CYS A 45 -20.41 0.15 4.08
N ASP A 46 -20.17 -1.16 4.18
CA ASP A 46 -18.86 -1.72 3.82
C ASP A 46 -18.46 -1.41 2.37
N GLN A 47 -19.41 -1.44 1.47
CA GLN A 47 -19.15 -1.24 0.04
C GLN A 47 -18.71 0.18 -0.31
N ASP A 48 -18.87 1.13 0.59
CA ASP A 48 -18.40 2.50 0.41
C ASP A 48 -16.90 2.65 0.68
N HIS A 49 -16.31 1.67 1.34
CA HIS A 49 -14.89 1.73 1.70
C HIS A 49 -13.98 1.41 0.50
N ILE A 50 -12.72 1.82 0.64
CA ILE A 50 -11.68 1.57 -0.36
C ILE A 50 -11.28 0.10 -0.30
N ASP A 51 -11.14 -0.54 -1.46
CA ASP A 51 -10.52 -1.86 -1.53
C ASP A 51 -9.03 -1.75 -1.29
N ILE A 52 -8.52 -2.51 -0.34
CA ILE A 52 -7.13 -2.40 0.11
C ILE A 52 -6.51 -3.79 0.21
N VAL A 53 -5.28 -3.89 -0.25
CA VAL A 53 -4.43 -5.06 0.00
C VAL A 53 -3.16 -4.58 0.68
N ILE A 54 -2.73 -5.29 1.71
CA ILE A 54 -1.58 -4.91 2.52
C ILE A 54 -0.53 -6.01 2.47
N SER A 55 0.69 -5.64 2.09
CA SER A 55 1.86 -6.49 2.27
C SER A 55 2.58 -6.01 3.52
N SER A 56 2.54 -6.80 4.59
CA SER A 56 3.19 -6.43 5.84
C SER A 56 4.39 -7.35 6.08
N ARG A 57 5.50 -7.03 5.41
CA ARG A 57 6.73 -7.82 5.56
C ARG A 57 7.65 -7.12 6.58
N ALA A 58 7.47 -7.45 7.83
CA ALA A 58 8.28 -6.89 8.92
C ALA A 58 9.75 -7.32 8.82
N SER A 59 10.04 -8.43 8.13
CA SER A 59 11.40 -8.94 7.94
C SER A 59 12.18 -8.21 6.84
N THR A 60 11.60 -7.19 6.20
CA THR A 60 12.33 -6.36 5.24
C THR A 60 13.59 -5.78 5.91
N PRO A 61 14.77 -5.85 5.26
CA PRO A 61 16.00 -5.32 5.86
C PRO A 61 15.85 -3.88 6.32
N ASP A 62 16.61 -3.52 7.36
CA ASP A 62 16.57 -2.19 7.97
C ASP A 62 16.95 -1.12 6.95
N ARG A 63 16.02 -0.22 6.65
CA ARG A 63 16.22 0.86 5.66
C ARG A 63 17.25 1.86 6.16
N THR A 64 17.15 2.27 7.40
CA THR A 64 18.09 3.25 7.98
C THR A 64 19.51 2.71 8.01
N ALA A 65 19.70 1.46 8.46
CA ALA A 65 21.02 0.85 8.52
C ALA A 65 21.66 0.78 7.12
N PHE A 66 20.89 0.44 6.11
CA PHE A 66 21.38 0.40 4.73
C PHE A 66 21.77 1.79 4.23
N ILE A 67 20.89 2.78 4.39
CA ILE A 67 21.10 4.16 3.94
C ILE A 67 22.33 4.76 4.60
N MET A 68 22.54 4.45 5.89
CA MET A 68 23.70 4.97 6.65
C MET A 68 24.99 4.19 6.40
N GLY A 69 24.95 3.19 5.55
CA GLY A 69 26.13 2.37 5.24
C GLY A 69 26.51 1.39 6.33
N LYS A 70 25.64 1.16 7.32
CA LYS A 70 25.91 0.24 8.43
C LYS A 70 25.55 -1.21 8.10
N SER A 71 24.78 -1.42 7.05
CA SER A 71 24.38 -2.75 6.59
C SER A 71 24.49 -2.79 5.07
N LYS A 72 24.86 -3.97 4.55
CA LYS A 72 24.89 -4.24 3.11
C LYS A 72 23.59 -4.87 2.62
N ASP A 73 22.67 -5.17 3.52
CA ASP A 73 21.39 -5.80 3.18
C ASP A 73 20.47 -4.75 2.55
N ASP A 74 20.46 -4.72 1.23
CA ASP A 74 19.64 -3.77 0.48
C ASP A 74 18.17 -4.15 0.56
N PRO A 75 17.31 -3.32 1.18
CA PRO A 75 15.89 -3.62 1.28
C PRO A 75 15.15 -3.53 -0.03
N PHE A 76 15.75 -2.95 -1.07
CA PHE A 76 15.05 -2.69 -2.33
C PHE A 76 14.52 -3.96 -2.98
N ALA A 77 15.31 -5.03 -3.02
CA ALA A 77 14.89 -6.27 -3.69
C ALA A 77 13.61 -6.85 -3.08
N VAL A 78 13.51 -6.79 -1.76
CA VAL A 78 12.32 -7.25 -1.04
C VAL A 78 11.14 -6.32 -1.27
N MET A 79 11.37 -5.01 -1.23
CA MET A 79 10.34 -4.01 -1.49
C MET A 79 9.80 -4.12 -2.91
N GLU A 80 10.68 -4.34 -3.88
CA GLU A 80 10.30 -4.53 -5.27
C GLU A 80 9.42 -5.78 -5.42
N GLN A 81 9.83 -6.88 -4.81
CA GLN A 81 9.08 -8.13 -4.84
C GLN A 81 7.67 -7.93 -4.27
N ASP A 82 7.58 -7.26 -3.13
CA ASP A 82 6.28 -7.01 -2.49
C ASP A 82 5.44 -6.05 -3.32
N GLY A 83 6.06 -5.07 -3.96
CA GLY A 83 5.38 -4.18 -4.90
C GLY A 83 4.77 -4.93 -6.06
N PHE A 84 5.52 -5.85 -6.66
CA PHE A 84 5.00 -6.70 -7.74
C PHE A 84 3.86 -7.59 -7.26
N SER A 85 3.95 -8.14 -6.05
CA SER A 85 2.88 -8.96 -5.48
C SER A 85 1.60 -8.16 -5.32
N LEU A 86 1.70 -6.92 -4.85
CA LEU A 86 0.55 -6.02 -4.71
C LEU A 86 -0.09 -5.71 -6.07
N VAL A 87 0.74 -5.41 -7.06
CA VAL A 87 0.27 -5.15 -8.42
C VAL A 87 -0.39 -6.39 -9.02
N HIS A 88 0.21 -7.56 -8.81
CA HIS A 88 -0.35 -8.82 -9.30
C HIS A 88 -1.70 -9.12 -8.67
N TYR A 89 -1.88 -8.78 -7.41
CA TYR A 89 -3.17 -8.92 -6.73
C TYR A 89 -4.23 -8.01 -7.35
N GLY A 90 -3.83 -6.88 -7.89
CA GLY A 90 -4.75 -5.93 -8.51
C GLY A 90 -4.63 -4.50 -8.02
N ALA A 91 -3.60 -4.20 -7.23
CA ALA A 91 -3.40 -2.82 -6.76
C ALA A 91 -3.14 -1.88 -7.94
N THR A 92 -3.83 -0.76 -7.96
CA THR A 92 -3.68 0.28 -8.97
C THR A 92 -2.93 1.51 -8.45
N VAL A 93 -2.87 1.65 -7.13
CA VAL A 93 -2.13 2.70 -6.44
C VAL A 93 -1.35 2.05 -5.31
N LEU A 94 -0.10 2.45 -5.10
CA LEU A 94 0.71 1.95 -4.00
C LEU A 94 1.02 3.06 -3.01
N ALA A 95 0.90 2.76 -1.74
CA ALA A 95 1.27 3.65 -0.64
C ALA A 95 2.34 2.99 0.21
N ILE A 96 3.32 3.77 0.65
CA ILE A 96 4.44 3.29 1.46
C ILE A 96 4.47 4.10 2.77
N PRO A 97 3.87 3.61 3.85
CA PRO A 97 3.85 4.33 5.11
C PRO A 97 5.17 4.18 5.88
N CYS A 98 6.24 4.74 5.32
CA CYS A 98 7.58 4.69 5.88
C CYS A 98 8.43 5.79 5.28
N ASN A 99 8.86 6.75 6.09
CA ASN A 99 9.67 7.87 5.57
C ASN A 99 11.00 7.40 4.99
N THR A 100 11.71 6.52 5.68
CA THR A 100 13.02 6.06 5.21
C THR A 100 12.91 5.19 3.95
N ALA A 101 11.78 4.51 3.75
CA ALA A 101 11.56 3.71 2.56
C ALA A 101 11.42 4.57 1.31
N HIS A 102 11.06 5.83 1.44
CA HIS A 102 10.95 6.76 0.32
C HIS A 102 12.31 7.08 -0.32
N TYR A 103 13.42 6.77 0.36
CA TYR A 103 14.74 6.78 -0.25
C TYR A 103 14.79 5.91 -1.50
N PHE A 104 13.99 4.86 -1.55
CA PHE A 104 13.96 3.90 -2.66
C PHE A 104 12.87 4.22 -3.68
N TYR A 105 12.17 5.33 -3.52
CA TYR A 105 11.00 5.66 -4.34
C TYR A 105 11.28 5.64 -5.83
N ASP A 106 12.37 6.30 -6.26
CA ASP A 106 12.69 6.41 -7.69
C ASP A 106 12.95 5.03 -8.30
N ARG A 107 13.67 4.18 -7.56
CA ARG A 107 13.96 2.82 -8.03
C ARG A 107 12.67 2.00 -8.13
N LEU A 108 11.76 2.17 -7.18
CA LEU A 108 10.47 1.48 -7.22
C LEU A 108 9.59 1.99 -8.35
N ALA A 109 9.55 3.28 -8.55
CA ALA A 109 8.75 3.89 -9.61
C ALA A 109 9.21 3.43 -10.99
N GLU A 110 10.51 3.26 -11.18
CA GLU A 110 11.09 2.72 -12.41
C GLU A 110 10.72 1.24 -12.60
N ALA A 111 10.82 0.46 -11.52
CA ALA A 111 10.57 -0.98 -11.56
C ALA A 111 9.08 -1.31 -11.74
N LEU A 112 8.19 -0.43 -11.31
CA LEU A 112 6.74 -0.64 -11.32
C LEU A 112 6.06 0.42 -12.19
N PRO A 113 6.34 0.44 -13.50
CA PRO A 113 5.71 1.41 -14.41
C PRO A 113 4.20 1.23 -14.43
N ASP A 114 3.50 2.30 -14.81
CA ASP A 114 2.04 2.31 -14.91
C ASP A 114 1.32 2.21 -13.56
N ARG A 115 2.03 2.48 -12.47
CA ARG A 115 1.43 2.50 -11.12
C ARG A 115 1.72 3.84 -10.47
N LYS A 116 0.75 4.32 -9.72
CA LYS A 116 0.93 5.53 -8.92
C LYS A 116 1.40 5.12 -7.54
N SER A 117 2.42 5.82 -7.04
CA SER A 117 2.96 5.59 -5.70
C SER A 117 2.76 6.83 -4.84
N VAL A 118 2.46 6.60 -3.61
CA VAL A 118 2.26 7.67 -2.64
C VAL A 118 3.06 7.39 -1.38
#